data_fbd23ad352bfea4838cf53bff6034b2b
#
_entry.id   fbd23ad352bfea4838cf53bff6034b2b
#
_cell.length_a   1.000
_cell.length_b   1.000
_cell.length_c   1.000
_cell.angle_alpha   90.00
_cell.angle_beta   90.00
_cell.angle_gamma   90.00
#
_symmetry.space_group_name_H-M   'P 1'
#
loop_
_entity.id
_entity.type
_entity.pdbx_description
1 polymer ?
#
loop_
_entity_poly.entity_id
_entity_poly.type
_entity_poly.pdbx_seq_one_letter_code
_entity_poly.pdbx_strand_id
1 'polypeptide(L)'
;MGYFGCHLSASGGNAAMVKTALSIGANTFAFFTRNPRGSKAKPEDPADTAKAAAMLEENHFGKLVAHGAYTMNLCTADADARAFAAGILEDDLRRMAALPGNFYNFHPGSHVKQGVEIGIPLIADALNDILSAGGKTLVLLETMAGKGSEVGRSFEEL
;
A
#
# COMPACT_ATOMS: atom_id res chain seq x y z
N MET A 1 -23.11 -8.63 -5.56
CA MET A 1 -23.18 -7.16 -5.34
C MET A 1 -21.84 -6.59 -5.75
N GLY A 2 -21.81 -5.51 -6.55
CA GLY A 2 -20.56 -4.87 -6.96
C GLY A 2 -20.02 -3.94 -5.85
N TYR A 3 -18.71 -3.77 -5.80
CA TYR A 3 -18.06 -2.82 -4.89
C TYR A 3 -17.60 -1.60 -5.71
N PHE A 4 -18.00 -0.42 -5.28
CA PHE A 4 -17.71 0.84 -5.96
C PHE A 4 -17.21 1.86 -4.96
N GLY A 5 -16.18 2.61 -5.34
CA GLY A 5 -15.56 3.62 -4.50
C GLY A 5 -14.58 4.50 -5.26
N CYS A 6 -13.88 5.32 -4.53
CA CYS A 6 -12.85 6.21 -5.07
C CYS A 6 -11.66 6.30 -4.13
N HIS A 7 -10.64 7.03 -4.54
CA HIS A 7 -9.49 7.32 -3.70
C HIS A 7 -9.83 8.44 -2.72
N LEU A 8 -9.69 8.18 -1.41
CA LEU A 8 -10.03 9.12 -0.35
C LEU A 8 -8.77 9.68 0.34
N SER A 9 -8.92 10.86 0.91
CA SER A 9 -7.87 11.47 1.73
C SER A 9 -7.87 10.89 3.14
N ALA A 10 -6.74 10.37 3.58
CA ALA A 10 -6.53 9.91 4.96
C ALA A 10 -6.28 11.05 5.96
N SER A 11 -6.38 12.31 5.55
CA SER A 11 -6.05 13.46 6.39
C SER A 11 -6.91 13.59 7.65
N GLY A 12 -8.15 13.12 7.59
CA GLY A 12 -9.10 13.15 8.71
C GLY A 12 -9.10 11.91 9.61
N GLY A 13 -8.28 10.90 9.29
CA GLY A 13 -8.26 9.60 9.97
C GLY A 13 -9.11 8.54 9.27
N ASN A 14 -9.05 7.32 9.82
CA ASN A 14 -9.68 6.15 9.22
C ASN A 14 -11.22 6.22 9.26
N ALA A 15 -11.79 6.59 10.39
CA ALA A 15 -13.25 6.74 10.54
C ALA A 15 -13.81 7.86 9.66
N ALA A 16 -13.04 8.94 9.42
CA ALA A 16 -13.45 10.00 8.52
C ALA A 16 -13.52 9.53 7.06
N MET A 17 -12.59 8.67 6.62
CA MET A 17 -12.66 8.06 5.28
C MET A 17 -13.94 7.22 5.12
N VAL A 18 -14.27 6.37 6.11
CA VAL A 18 -15.50 5.56 6.05
C VAL A 18 -16.74 6.43 5.98
N LYS A 19 -16.82 7.50 6.78
CA LYS A 19 -17.93 8.46 6.72
C LYS A 19 -18.05 9.13 5.35
N THR A 20 -16.92 9.54 4.76
CA THR A 20 -16.90 10.13 3.42
C THR A 20 -17.37 9.13 2.38
N ALA A 21 -16.89 7.87 2.44
CA ALA A 21 -17.35 6.81 1.53
C ALA A 21 -18.87 6.61 1.63
N LEU A 22 -19.41 6.49 2.84
CA LEU A 22 -20.85 6.36 3.06
C LEU A 22 -21.65 7.55 2.50
N SER A 23 -21.14 8.77 2.68
CA SER A 23 -21.84 9.98 2.21
C SER A 23 -21.99 10.07 0.69
N ILE A 24 -21.12 9.38 -0.05
CA ILE A 24 -21.17 9.32 -1.52
C ILE A 24 -21.71 7.99 -2.06
N GLY A 25 -22.24 7.13 -1.19
CA GLY A 25 -22.80 5.84 -1.57
C GLY A 25 -21.73 4.80 -1.96
N ALA A 26 -20.48 4.99 -1.58
CA ALA A 26 -19.42 4.03 -1.81
C ALA A 26 -19.44 2.90 -0.76
N ASN A 27 -19.03 1.70 -1.16
CA ASN A 27 -18.93 0.52 -0.31
C ASN A 27 -17.53 -0.12 -0.34
N THR A 28 -16.56 0.59 -0.85
CA THR A 28 -15.11 0.36 -0.80
C THR A 28 -14.40 1.68 -1.07
N PHE A 29 -13.09 1.76 -0.83
CA PHE A 29 -12.26 2.90 -1.22
C PHE A 29 -10.78 2.54 -1.24
N ALA A 30 -9.98 3.38 -1.92
CA ALA A 30 -8.53 3.37 -1.84
C ALA A 30 -8.03 4.58 -1.06
N PHE A 31 -6.84 4.49 -0.49
CA PHE A 31 -6.21 5.60 0.25
C PHE A 31 -4.69 5.41 0.35
N PHE A 32 -3.96 6.49 0.57
CA PHE A 32 -2.54 6.40 0.93
C PHE A 32 -2.37 6.24 2.44
N THR A 33 -1.53 5.28 2.86
CA THR A 33 -1.18 5.05 4.27
C THR A 33 -0.41 6.21 4.88
N ARG A 34 0.31 6.96 4.05
CA ARG A 34 1.15 8.09 4.42
C ARG A 34 1.15 9.17 3.33
N ASN A 35 1.89 10.26 3.55
CA ASN A 35 2.09 11.24 2.48
C ASN A 35 2.72 10.56 1.24
N PRO A 36 2.02 10.52 0.10
CA PRO A 36 2.50 9.80 -1.07
C PRO A 36 3.78 10.37 -1.69
N ARG A 37 4.10 11.62 -1.41
CA ARG A 37 5.29 12.32 -1.95
C ARG A 37 6.39 12.56 -0.93
N GLY A 38 6.15 12.27 0.35
CA GLY A 38 7.10 12.60 1.42
C GLY A 38 7.32 11.50 2.45
N SER A 39 6.77 10.33 2.26
CA SER A 39 6.95 9.12 3.10
C SER A 39 6.59 9.29 4.59
N LYS A 40 6.21 10.49 5.04
CA LYS A 40 5.85 10.74 6.44
C LYS A 40 4.44 10.21 6.73
N ALA A 41 4.34 9.31 7.70
CA ALA A 41 3.08 8.84 8.24
C ALA A 41 2.61 9.71 9.41
N LYS A 42 1.30 9.81 9.60
CA LYS A 42 0.72 10.36 10.82
C LYS A 42 0.88 9.38 11.99
N PRO A 43 0.90 9.86 13.23
CA PRO A 43 0.74 9.00 14.38
C PRO A 43 -0.53 8.15 14.24
N GLU A 44 -0.45 6.90 14.68
CA GLU A 44 -1.62 6.02 14.69
C GLU A 44 -2.58 6.44 15.82
N ASP A 45 -3.87 6.34 15.53
CA ASP A 45 -4.94 6.48 16.52
C ASP A 45 -5.72 5.15 16.58
N PRO A 46 -5.42 4.28 17.54
CA PRO A 46 -6.09 2.99 17.67
C PRO A 46 -7.61 3.12 17.90
N ALA A 47 -8.06 4.18 18.56
CA ALA A 47 -9.49 4.42 18.79
C ALA A 47 -10.21 4.79 17.49
N ASP A 48 -9.61 5.66 16.67
CA ASP A 48 -10.14 6.00 15.34
C ASP A 48 -10.16 4.77 14.42
N THR A 49 -9.10 3.96 14.46
CA THR A 49 -9.01 2.73 13.65
C THR A 49 -10.04 1.69 14.07
N ALA A 50 -10.24 1.46 15.37
CA ALA A 50 -11.27 0.56 15.87
C ALA A 50 -12.67 1.01 15.47
N LYS A 51 -12.93 2.33 15.54
CA LYS A 51 -14.19 2.92 15.08
C LYS A 51 -14.40 2.70 13.58
N ALA A 52 -13.35 2.91 12.78
CA ALA A 52 -13.42 2.65 11.35
C ALA A 52 -13.74 1.18 11.06
N ALA A 53 -13.07 0.24 11.73
CA ALA A 53 -13.30 -1.19 11.56
C ALA A 53 -14.75 -1.58 11.86
N ALA A 54 -15.32 -1.09 12.96
CA ALA A 54 -16.72 -1.32 13.30
C ALA A 54 -17.68 -0.77 12.23
N MET A 55 -17.44 0.45 11.73
CA MET A 55 -18.25 1.07 10.69
C MET A 55 -18.17 0.30 9.35
N LEU A 56 -16.98 -0.20 8.98
CA LEU A 56 -16.80 -1.01 7.77
C LEU A 56 -17.60 -2.32 7.85
N GLU A 57 -17.58 -2.99 8.99
CA GLU A 57 -18.32 -4.23 9.24
C GLU A 57 -19.83 -3.97 9.21
N GLU A 58 -20.33 -3.00 9.98
CA GLU A 58 -21.73 -2.63 10.08
C GLU A 58 -22.35 -2.30 8.71
N ASN A 59 -21.57 -1.65 7.83
CA ASN A 59 -22.05 -1.22 6.51
C ASN A 59 -21.63 -2.17 5.37
N HIS A 60 -21.14 -3.38 5.69
CA HIS A 60 -20.80 -4.42 4.72
C HIS A 60 -19.85 -3.96 3.62
N PHE A 61 -18.81 -3.20 3.99
CA PHE A 61 -17.81 -2.74 3.03
C PHE A 61 -17.04 -3.91 2.40
N GLY A 62 -16.69 -3.75 1.14
CA GLY A 62 -15.70 -4.58 0.47
C GLY A 62 -14.29 -4.30 0.98
N LYS A 63 -13.32 -5.06 0.47
CA LYS A 63 -11.92 -4.86 0.83
C LYS A 63 -11.45 -3.48 0.41
N LEU A 64 -10.72 -2.81 1.30
CA LEU A 64 -10.07 -1.54 1.02
C LEU A 64 -8.74 -1.78 0.31
N VAL A 65 -8.27 -0.78 -0.42
CA VAL A 65 -6.95 -0.78 -1.06
C VAL A 65 -6.11 0.35 -0.45
N ALA A 66 -5.19 0.00 0.43
CA ALA A 66 -4.15 0.93 0.85
C ALA A 66 -3.08 1.03 -0.24
N HIS A 67 -2.55 2.22 -0.49
CA HIS A 67 -1.52 2.44 -1.50
C HIS A 67 -0.24 2.96 -0.84
N GLY A 68 0.89 2.37 -1.22
CA GLY A 68 2.22 2.79 -0.77
C GLY A 68 2.62 4.15 -1.33
N ALA A 69 3.55 4.81 -0.65
CA ALA A 69 4.07 6.09 -1.11
C ALA A 69 4.86 5.95 -2.42
N TYR A 70 4.75 6.92 -3.33
CA TYR A 70 5.49 6.95 -4.59
C TYR A 70 7.01 7.04 -4.42
N THR A 71 7.46 7.40 -3.23
CA THR A 71 8.88 7.49 -2.87
C THR A 71 9.52 6.14 -2.53
N MET A 72 8.71 5.08 -2.41
CA MET A 72 9.22 3.72 -2.20
C MET A 72 9.87 3.19 -3.47
N ASN A 73 11.08 2.65 -3.34
CA ASN A 73 11.76 1.96 -4.44
C ASN A 73 12.60 0.80 -3.89
N LEU A 74 12.03 -0.40 -3.87
CA LEU A 74 12.72 -1.63 -3.45
C LEU A 74 13.73 -2.13 -4.49
N CYS A 75 13.74 -1.53 -5.68
CA CYS A 75 14.53 -1.92 -6.83
C CYS A 75 15.82 -1.10 -7.01
N THR A 76 16.07 -0.09 -6.16
CA THR A 76 17.23 0.78 -6.30
C THR A 76 18.55 0.07 -5.93
N ALA A 77 19.67 0.46 -6.61
CA ALA A 77 21.03 0.02 -6.28
C ALA A 77 21.50 0.55 -4.92
N ASP A 78 21.02 1.72 -4.53
CA ASP A 78 21.36 2.34 -3.25
C ASP A 78 20.77 1.52 -2.11
N ALA A 79 21.66 0.89 -1.33
CA ALA A 79 21.26 -0.01 -0.24
C ALA A 79 20.53 0.72 0.90
N ASP A 80 20.90 1.96 1.20
CA ASP A 80 20.26 2.75 2.26
C ASP A 80 18.86 3.18 1.84
N ALA A 81 18.71 3.63 0.60
CA ALA A 81 17.41 3.97 0.02
C ALA A 81 16.49 2.73 -0.07
N ARG A 82 17.04 1.56 -0.39
CA ARG A 82 16.31 0.31 -0.42
C ARG A 82 15.87 -0.13 0.98
N ALA A 83 16.76 -0.06 1.98
CA ALA A 83 16.41 -0.34 3.37
C ALA A 83 15.34 0.62 3.91
N PHE A 84 15.41 1.89 3.55
CA PHE A 84 14.39 2.87 3.87
C PHE A 84 13.03 2.53 3.26
N ALA A 85 13.00 2.11 1.98
CA ALA A 85 11.77 1.69 1.31
C ALA A 85 11.17 0.42 1.96
N ALA A 86 12.01 -0.54 2.34
CA ALA A 86 11.61 -1.74 3.08
C ALA A 86 10.98 -1.39 4.43
N GLY A 87 11.60 -0.50 5.21
CA GLY A 87 11.04 -0.02 6.48
C GLY A 87 9.69 0.70 6.32
N ILE A 88 9.48 1.41 5.20
CA ILE A 88 8.16 1.99 4.88
C ILE A 88 7.13 0.89 4.66
N LEU A 89 7.45 -0.12 3.88
CA LEU A 89 6.55 -1.23 3.60
C LEU A 89 6.17 -1.99 4.87
N GLU A 90 7.15 -2.30 5.72
CA GLU A 90 6.92 -2.94 7.02
C GLU A 90 5.98 -2.12 7.90
N ASP A 91 6.24 -0.81 8.05
CA ASP A 91 5.39 0.07 8.85
C ASP A 91 3.97 0.16 8.28
N ASP A 92 3.81 0.22 6.97
CA ASP A 92 2.51 0.26 6.33
C ASP A 92 1.74 -1.04 6.52
N LEU A 93 2.39 -2.20 6.39
CA LEU A 93 1.75 -3.50 6.64
C LEU A 93 1.36 -3.65 8.12
N ARG A 94 2.19 -3.18 9.04
CA ARG A 94 1.87 -3.13 10.46
C ARG A 94 0.63 -2.26 10.74
N ARG A 95 0.52 -1.11 10.10
CA ARG A 95 -0.66 -0.22 10.19
C ARG A 95 -1.90 -0.91 9.62
N MET A 96 -1.76 -1.61 8.50
CA MET A 96 -2.86 -2.33 7.88
C MET A 96 -3.32 -3.55 8.70
N ALA A 97 -2.49 -4.08 9.59
CA ALA A 97 -2.88 -5.16 10.48
C ALA A 97 -4.05 -4.80 11.42
N ALA A 98 -4.24 -3.51 11.70
CA ALA A 98 -5.38 -3.00 12.46
C ALA A 98 -6.70 -2.95 11.64
N LEU A 99 -6.63 -3.12 10.31
CA LEU A 99 -7.76 -3.25 9.38
C LEU A 99 -7.60 -4.56 8.59
N PRO A 100 -7.78 -5.73 9.21
CA PRO A 100 -7.40 -7.02 8.63
C PRO A 100 -8.24 -7.39 7.39
N GLY A 101 -7.61 -8.14 6.47
CA GLY A 101 -8.25 -8.66 5.28
C GLY A 101 -8.31 -7.70 4.09
N ASN A 102 -7.68 -6.54 4.20
CA ASN A 102 -7.58 -5.55 3.13
C ASN A 102 -6.32 -5.73 2.27
N PHE A 103 -6.22 -4.95 1.20
CA PHE A 103 -5.11 -4.98 0.25
C PHE A 103 -4.12 -3.84 0.52
N TYR A 104 -2.86 -4.11 0.24
CA TYR A 104 -1.82 -3.08 0.16
C TYR A 104 -1.19 -3.14 -1.23
N ASN A 105 -1.38 -2.11 -2.02
CA ASN A 105 -0.86 -1.95 -3.37
C ASN A 105 0.33 -1.01 -3.40
N PHE A 106 1.37 -1.31 -4.18
CA PHE A 106 2.50 -0.41 -4.36
C PHE A 106 3.16 -0.62 -5.73
N HIS A 107 3.88 0.40 -6.19
CA HIS A 107 4.71 0.33 -7.38
C HIS A 107 5.93 -0.56 -7.11
N PRO A 108 6.24 -1.58 -7.93
CA PRO A 108 7.42 -2.43 -7.72
C PRO A 108 8.71 -1.64 -7.61
N GLY A 109 8.83 -0.53 -8.35
CA GLY A 109 9.94 0.38 -8.30
C GLY A 109 10.61 0.62 -9.65
N SER A 110 11.80 1.18 -9.60
CA SER A 110 12.61 1.51 -10.77
C SER A 110 14.04 1.01 -10.58
N HIS A 111 14.53 0.23 -11.54
CA HIS A 111 15.86 -0.39 -11.47
C HIS A 111 17.01 0.62 -11.70
N VAL A 112 16.73 1.86 -12.06
CA VAL A 112 17.71 2.96 -12.19
C VAL A 112 18.99 2.52 -12.93
N LYS A 113 18.85 2.07 -14.18
CA LYS A 113 19.91 1.59 -15.10
C LYS A 113 20.61 0.27 -14.73
N GLN A 114 20.22 -0.43 -13.65
CA GLN A 114 20.79 -1.75 -13.32
C GLN A 114 20.29 -2.87 -14.22
N GLY A 115 19.12 -2.70 -14.83
CA GLY A 115 18.39 -3.74 -15.55
C GLY A 115 17.39 -4.50 -14.67
N VAL A 116 16.37 -5.04 -15.30
CA VAL A 116 15.31 -5.80 -14.62
C VAL A 116 15.83 -7.08 -13.97
N GLU A 117 16.86 -7.71 -14.57
CA GLU A 117 17.51 -8.92 -14.08
C GLU A 117 18.13 -8.78 -12.69
N ILE A 118 18.48 -7.54 -12.31
CA ILE A 118 18.99 -7.21 -10.98
C ILE A 118 17.86 -6.67 -10.12
N GLY A 119 17.01 -5.83 -10.71
CA GLY A 119 15.95 -5.15 -9.97
C GLY A 119 14.89 -6.08 -9.42
N ILE A 120 14.43 -7.07 -10.19
CA ILE A 120 13.40 -8.01 -9.76
C ILE A 120 13.85 -8.85 -8.55
N PRO A 121 15.05 -9.47 -8.53
CA PRO A 121 15.55 -10.14 -7.34
C PRO A 121 15.58 -9.25 -6.07
N LEU A 122 15.99 -7.98 -6.20
CA LEU A 122 16.02 -7.05 -5.05
C LEU A 122 14.63 -6.81 -4.46
N ILE A 123 13.60 -6.70 -5.31
CA ILE A 123 12.20 -6.58 -4.87
C ILE A 123 11.74 -7.88 -4.21
N ALA A 124 12.00 -9.03 -4.85
CA ALA A 124 11.60 -10.34 -4.36
C ALA A 124 12.22 -10.65 -3.00
N ASP A 125 13.52 -10.38 -2.82
CA ASP A 125 14.23 -10.59 -1.55
C ASP A 125 13.62 -9.73 -0.45
N ALA A 126 13.40 -8.43 -0.70
CA ALA A 126 12.78 -7.54 0.28
C ALA A 126 11.35 -8.01 0.65
N LEU A 127 10.55 -8.44 -0.34
CA LEU A 127 9.21 -8.96 -0.07
C LEU A 127 9.25 -10.27 0.72
N ASN A 128 10.16 -11.20 0.39
CA ASN A 128 10.31 -12.45 1.11
C ASN A 128 10.67 -12.21 2.57
N ASP A 129 11.62 -11.31 2.84
CA ASP A 129 12.03 -10.96 4.19
C ASP A 129 10.85 -10.37 4.99
N ILE A 130 10.16 -9.38 4.43
CA ILE A 130 9.07 -8.68 5.12
C ILE A 130 7.86 -9.60 5.33
N LEU A 131 7.46 -10.36 4.30
CA LEU A 131 6.28 -11.21 4.36
C LEU A 131 6.50 -12.51 5.15
N SER A 132 7.75 -12.90 5.41
CA SER A 132 8.08 -14.05 6.26
C SER A 132 7.54 -13.92 7.68
N ALA A 133 7.37 -12.70 8.18
CA ALA A 133 6.76 -12.41 9.48
C ALA A 133 5.26 -12.76 9.54
N GLY A 134 4.64 -13.04 8.39
CA GLY A 134 3.22 -13.32 8.27
C GLY A 134 2.35 -12.07 8.35
N GLY A 135 1.06 -12.24 8.09
CA GLY A 135 0.08 -11.14 8.14
C GLY A 135 -1.20 -11.50 7.38
N LYS A 136 -2.24 -10.67 7.57
CA LYS A 136 -3.54 -10.86 6.88
C LYS A 136 -3.75 -9.89 5.72
N THR A 137 -2.86 -8.91 5.56
CA THR A 137 -2.90 -7.95 4.45
C THR A 137 -2.33 -8.62 3.22
N LEU A 138 -3.09 -8.64 2.12
CA LEU A 138 -2.61 -9.13 0.84
C LEU A 138 -1.87 -8.01 0.12
N VAL A 139 -0.60 -8.25 -0.18
CA VAL A 139 0.24 -7.31 -0.93
C VAL A 139 0.02 -7.50 -2.43
N LEU A 140 -0.18 -6.38 -3.12
CA LEU A 140 -0.39 -6.32 -4.57
C LEU A 140 0.76 -5.54 -5.21
N LEU A 141 1.29 -6.09 -6.30
CA LEU A 141 2.22 -5.38 -7.18
C LEU A 141 1.43 -4.70 -8.29
N GLU A 142 1.63 -3.38 -8.44
CA GLU A 142 0.94 -2.60 -9.48
C GLU A 142 1.64 -2.80 -10.83
N THR A 143 0.83 -3.04 -11.88
CA THR A 143 1.34 -3.00 -13.25
C THR A 143 1.74 -1.58 -13.63
N MET A 144 2.95 -1.42 -14.18
CA MET A 144 3.53 -0.11 -14.51
C MET A 144 3.51 0.15 -16.01
N ALA A 145 3.50 1.42 -16.39
CA ALA A 145 3.54 1.82 -17.80
C ALA A 145 4.89 1.56 -18.49
N GLY A 146 5.94 1.17 -17.74
CA GLY A 146 7.28 0.92 -18.26
C GLY A 146 8.04 2.21 -18.63
N LYS A 147 7.73 3.30 -17.96
CA LYS A 147 8.41 4.59 -18.17
C LYS A 147 9.85 4.52 -17.65
N GLY A 148 10.79 4.79 -18.53
CA GLY A 148 12.22 4.80 -18.15
C GLY A 148 12.70 3.43 -17.67
N SER A 149 12.91 3.28 -16.39
CA SER A 149 13.41 2.06 -15.73
C SER A 149 12.41 1.45 -14.74
N GLU A 150 11.11 1.73 -14.88
CA GLU A 150 10.05 1.10 -14.09
C GLU A 150 10.02 -0.41 -14.32
N VAL A 151 9.84 -1.16 -13.22
CA VAL A 151 9.62 -2.61 -13.20
C VAL A 151 8.12 -2.88 -13.11
N GLY A 152 7.64 -3.97 -13.71
CA GLY A 152 6.22 -4.35 -13.70
C GLY A 152 5.45 -3.90 -14.94
N ARG A 153 6.13 -3.67 -16.06
CA ARG A 153 5.52 -3.31 -17.36
C ARG A 153 4.89 -4.51 -18.08
N SER A 154 5.19 -5.71 -17.63
CA SER A 154 4.58 -6.95 -18.11
C SER A 154 4.36 -7.91 -16.95
N PHE A 155 3.57 -8.96 -17.16
CA PHE A 155 3.31 -9.98 -16.12
C PHE A 155 4.55 -10.81 -15.78
N GLU A 156 5.50 -10.93 -16.71
CA GLU A 156 6.77 -11.62 -16.49
C GLU A 156 7.70 -10.85 -15.55
N GLU A 157 7.45 -9.56 -15.36
CA GLU A 157 8.20 -8.69 -14.44
C GLU A 157 7.53 -8.58 -13.04
N LEU A 158 6.37 -9.21 -12.83
CA LEU A 158 5.61 -9.25 -11.58
C LEU A 158 5.60 -10.64 -10.97
#